data_127b974bed81e4b7926aba4991551a54
#
_entry.id   127b974bed81e4b7926aba4991551a54
#
_cell.length_a   1.000
_cell.length_b   1.000
_cell.length_c   1.000
_cell.angle_alpha   90.00
_cell.angle_beta   90.00
_cell.angle_gamma   90.00
#
_symmetry.space_group_name_H-M   'P 1'
#
loop_
_entity.id
_entity.type
_entity.pdbx_description
1 polymer ?
#
loop_
_entity_poly.entity_id
_entity_poly.type
_entity_poly.pdbx_seq_one_letter_code
_entity_poly.pdbx_strand_id
1 'polypeptide(L)'
;MSIPDQQSIEHFLHGQVACWNAGDKEGFFAHYRRVASKGLSIEYVGQPERDAWQVLEGMWAQQQSRIRIEVKLTVINGSEAACHHRNAFIGAEGGIETIEVYRFEDGLLSVRYFIAG
;
A
#
# COMPACT_ATOMS: atom_id res chain seq x y z
N MET A 1 4.49 21.90 -9.40
CA MET A 1 3.64 20.92 -8.75
C MET A 1 4.26 20.49 -7.46
N SER A 2 3.52 19.87 -6.66
CA SER A 2 3.91 19.72 -5.28
C SER A 2 3.76 18.27 -4.80
N ILE A 3 4.48 18.00 -3.74
CA ILE A 3 4.28 16.79 -2.93
C ILE A 3 2.89 16.89 -2.33
N PRO A 4 2.12 15.78 -2.26
CA PRO A 4 0.83 15.78 -1.60
C PRO A 4 0.95 16.25 -0.15
N ASP A 5 -0.05 16.98 0.33
CA ASP A 5 -0.05 17.39 1.73
C ASP A 5 -0.41 16.21 2.63
N GLN A 6 -0.27 16.42 3.96
CA GLN A 6 -0.52 15.35 4.92
C GLN A 6 -1.92 14.79 4.81
N GLN A 7 -2.90 15.63 4.55
CA GLN A 7 -4.30 15.21 4.44
C GLN A 7 -4.49 14.30 3.22
N SER A 8 -3.86 14.62 2.10
CA SER A 8 -3.91 13.78 0.89
C SER A 8 -3.21 12.45 1.11
N ILE A 9 -2.09 12.46 1.83
CA ILE A 9 -1.36 11.24 2.16
C ILE A 9 -2.22 10.34 3.07
N GLU A 10 -2.83 10.90 4.11
CA GLU A 10 -3.73 10.16 4.97
C GLU A 10 -4.91 9.57 4.19
N HIS A 11 -5.48 10.36 3.30
CA HIS A 11 -6.60 9.91 2.47
C HIS A 11 -6.19 8.70 1.61
N PHE A 12 -4.99 8.74 1.04
CA PHE A 12 -4.49 7.61 0.28
C PHE A 12 -4.26 6.38 1.16
N LEU A 13 -3.54 6.56 2.27
CA LEU A 13 -3.15 5.43 3.12
C LEU A 13 -4.36 4.71 3.69
N HIS A 14 -5.34 5.45 4.20
CA HIS A 14 -6.53 4.86 4.79
C HIS A 14 -7.53 4.41 3.72
N GLY A 15 -7.64 5.16 2.64
CA GLY A 15 -8.60 4.87 1.58
C GLY A 15 -8.28 3.58 0.83
N GLN A 16 -7.01 3.36 0.51
CA GLN A 16 -6.65 2.14 -0.22
C GLN A 16 -6.85 0.89 0.65
N VAL A 17 -6.61 0.98 1.95
CA VAL A 17 -6.90 -0.13 2.87
C VAL A 17 -8.40 -0.39 2.96
N ALA A 18 -9.21 0.67 3.08
CA ALA A 18 -10.66 0.53 3.13
C ALA A 18 -11.20 -0.13 1.86
N CYS A 19 -10.69 0.27 0.69
CA CYS A 19 -11.08 -0.34 -0.58
C CYS A 19 -10.66 -1.81 -0.67
N TRP A 20 -9.45 -2.12 -0.20
CA TRP A 20 -8.98 -3.51 -0.15
C TRP A 20 -9.95 -4.36 0.68
N ASN A 21 -10.24 -3.93 1.90
CA ASN A 21 -11.08 -4.69 2.81
C ASN A 21 -12.53 -4.80 2.34
N ALA A 22 -12.98 -3.84 1.55
CA ALA A 22 -14.34 -3.84 1.00
C ALA A 22 -14.45 -4.63 -0.31
N GLY A 23 -13.33 -5.06 -0.90
CA GLY A 23 -13.34 -5.73 -2.19
C GLY A 23 -13.58 -4.77 -3.34
N ASP A 24 -13.28 -3.49 -3.16
CA ASP A 24 -13.46 -2.45 -4.17
C ASP A 24 -12.16 -2.28 -4.95
N LYS A 25 -11.96 -3.11 -5.97
CA LYS A 25 -10.74 -3.10 -6.77
C LYS A 25 -10.56 -1.77 -7.49
N GLU A 26 -11.63 -1.25 -8.05
CA GLU A 26 -11.55 -0.01 -8.83
C GLU A 26 -11.14 1.16 -7.94
N GLY A 27 -11.74 1.26 -6.75
CA GLY A 27 -11.38 2.30 -5.79
C GLY A 27 -9.95 2.15 -5.28
N PHE A 28 -9.52 0.90 -5.02
CA PHE A 28 -8.16 0.62 -4.59
C PHE A 28 -7.14 1.14 -5.61
N PHE A 29 -7.30 0.77 -6.88
CA PHE A 29 -6.40 1.23 -7.93
C PHE A 29 -6.50 2.73 -8.19
N ALA A 30 -7.69 3.30 -8.03
CA ALA A 30 -7.87 4.75 -8.22
C ALA A 30 -7.06 5.55 -7.21
N HIS A 31 -6.96 5.08 -5.96
CA HIS A 31 -6.12 5.74 -4.96
C HIS A 31 -4.66 5.77 -5.40
N TYR A 32 -4.15 4.64 -5.91
CA TYR A 32 -2.76 4.59 -6.39
C TYR A 32 -2.56 5.49 -7.61
N ARG A 33 -3.48 5.45 -8.58
CA ARG A 33 -3.36 6.27 -9.80
C ARG A 33 -3.32 7.76 -9.48
N ARG A 34 -4.05 8.18 -8.46
CA ARG A 34 -4.10 9.60 -8.11
C ARG A 34 -2.76 10.11 -7.58
N VAL A 35 -2.08 9.35 -6.75
CA VAL A 35 -0.81 9.77 -6.15
C VAL A 35 0.39 9.35 -6.97
N ALA A 36 0.24 8.41 -7.88
CA ALA A 36 1.32 7.89 -8.72
C ALA A 36 1.03 8.15 -10.21
N SER A 37 0.53 9.34 -10.54
CA SER A 37 0.14 9.68 -11.92
C SER A 37 1.31 9.69 -12.89
N LYS A 38 2.55 9.87 -12.39
CA LYS A 38 3.76 9.87 -13.21
C LYS A 38 4.59 8.61 -13.05
N GLY A 39 4.32 7.81 -12.03
CA GLY A 39 5.05 6.56 -11.86
C GLY A 39 4.88 5.94 -10.49
N LEU A 40 5.00 4.63 -10.46
CA LEU A 40 4.87 3.83 -9.25
C LEU A 40 6.03 2.85 -9.18
N SER A 41 6.65 2.75 -8.01
CA SER A 41 7.68 1.78 -7.72
C SER A 41 7.26 0.99 -6.48
N ILE A 42 7.33 -0.33 -6.56
CA ILE A 42 7.06 -1.20 -5.43
C ILE A 42 8.22 -2.16 -5.29
N GLU A 43 8.81 -2.18 -4.10
CA GLU A 43 9.92 -3.07 -3.80
C GLU A 43 9.55 -3.94 -2.60
N TYR A 44 9.67 -5.27 -2.78
CA TYR A 44 9.70 -6.19 -1.66
C TYR A 44 11.18 -6.34 -1.29
N VAL A 45 11.56 -5.82 -0.13
CA VAL A 45 12.96 -5.75 0.26
C VAL A 45 13.58 -7.15 0.23
N GLY A 46 14.69 -7.27 -0.47
CA GLY A 46 15.38 -8.55 -0.66
C GLY A 46 14.97 -9.32 -1.90
N GLN A 47 14.05 -8.80 -2.71
CA GLN A 47 13.60 -9.45 -3.94
C GLN A 47 13.87 -8.56 -5.16
N PRO A 48 13.99 -9.16 -6.36
CA PRO A 48 14.18 -8.38 -7.58
C PRO A 48 13.00 -7.46 -7.85
N GLU A 49 13.29 -6.30 -8.41
CA GLU A 49 12.26 -5.34 -8.79
C GLU A 49 11.44 -5.84 -9.98
N ARG A 50 10.14 -5.57 -9.95
CA ARG A 50 9.21 -5.95 -11.03
C ARG A 50 8.30 -4.75 -11.31
N ASP A 51 7.56 -4.82 -12.43
CA ASP A 51 6.62 -3.75 -12.77
C ASP A 51 5.60 -3.57 -11.64
N ALA A 52 5.51 -2.35 -11.12
CA ALA A 52 4.72 -2.08 -9.92
C ALA A 52 3.22 -2.29 -10.14
N TRP A 53 2.70 -1.91 -11.30
CA TRP A 53 1.27 -2.09 -11.58
C TRP A 53 0.92 -3.58 -11.67
N GLN A 54 1.81 -4.40 -12.23
CA GLN A 54 1.63 -5.85 -12.26
C GLN A 54 1.71 -6.45 -10.86
N VAL A 55 2.58 -5.90 -10.01
CA VAL A 55 2.66 -6.32 -8.60
C VAL A 55 1.33 -6.07 -7.90
N LEU A 56 0.74 -4.90 -8.09
CA LEU A 56 -0.57 -4.59 -7.49
C LEU A 56 -1.67 -5.49 -8.03
N GLU A 57 -1.68 -5.77 -9.33
CA GLU A 57 -2.67 -6.67 -9.92
C GLU A 57 -2.55 -8.08 -9.35
N GLY A 58 -1.32 -8.58 -9.25
CA GLY A 58 -1.07 -9.90 -8.69
C GLY A 58 -1.44 -9.97 -7.21
N MET A 59 -1.14 -8.92 -6.46
CA MET A 59 -1.49 -8.82 -5.06
C MET A 59 -3.01 -8.92 -4.89
N TRP A 60 -3.76 -8.16 -5.68
CA TRP A 60 -5.22 -8.21 -5.63
C TRP A 60 -5.74 -9.60 -6.00
N ALA A 61 -5.26 -10.14 -7.13
CA ALA A 61 -5.74 -11.43 -7.64
C ALA A 61 -5.47 -12.59 -6.69
N GLN A 62 -4.32 -12.55 -5.99
CA GLN A 62 -3.88 -13.69 -5.18
C GLN A 62 -4.19 -13.54 -3.70
N GLN A 63 -4.29 -12.31 -3.19
CA GLN A 63 -4.33 -12.08 -1.75
C GLN A 63 -5.60 -11.42 -1.24
N GLN A 64 -6.33 -10.66 -2.07
CA GLN A 64 -7.44 -9.86 -1.57
C GLN A 64 -8.51 -10.70 -0.87
N SER A 65 -8.86 -11.85 -1.43
CA SER A 65 -9.90 -12.71 -0.84
C SER A 65 -9.42 -13.49 0.39
N ARG A 66 -8.12 -13.47 0.66
CA ARG A 66 -7.51 -14.24 1.75
C ARG A 66 -7.09 -13.40 2.93
N ILE A 67 -6.96 -12.09 2.73
CA ILE A 67 -6.33 -11.20 3.71
C ILE A 67 -7.23 -10.01 3.97
N ARG A 68 -7.43 -9.72 5.26
CA ARG A 68 -8.00 -8.47 5.73
C ARG A 68 -6.87 -7.64 6.34
N ILE A 69 -6.72 -6.40 5.93
CA ILE A 69 -5.65 -5.54 6.43
C ILE A 69 -6.11 -4.84 7.71
N GLU A 70 -5.30 -4.98 8.76
CA GLU A 70 -5.47 -4.24 10.03
C GLU A 70 -4.33 -3.26 10.15
N VAL A 71 -4.66 -1.98 10.23
CA VAL A 71 -3.65 -0.93 10.39
C VAL A 71 -3.32 -0.84 11.88
N LYS A 72 -2.07 -1.13 12.23
CA LYS A 72 -1.61 -1.09 13.63
C LYS A 72 -1.03 0.26 13.99
N LEU A 73 -0.30 0.89 13.07
CA LEU A 73 0.35 2.16 13.29
C LEU A 73 0.59 2.84 11.96
N THR A 74 0.39 4.15 11.94
CA THR A 74 0.73 4.98 10.78
C THR A 74 1.48 6.19 11.28
N VAL A 75 2.65 6.45 10.67
CA VAL A 75 3.45 7.64 10.98
C VAL A 75 3.71 8.36 9.67
N ILE A 76 3.39 9.65 9.65
CA ILE A 76 3.60 10.49 8.48
C ILE A 76 4.56 11.61 8.87
N ASN A 77 5.58 11.82 8.05
CA ASN A 77 6.54 12.90 8.27
C ASN A 77 6.86 13.52 6.90
N GLY A 78 6.29 14.70 6.64
CA GLY A 78 6.51 15.36 5.37
C GLY A 78 5.99 14.54 4.20
N SER A 79 6.88 14.18 3.29
CA SER A 79 6.54 13.41 2.09
C SER A 79 6.71 11.90 2.27
N GLU A 80 6.95 11.43 3.49
CA GLU A 80 7.16 10.01 3.74
C GLU A 80 6.20 9.51 4.81
N ALA A 81 5.86 8.23 4.71
CA ALA A 81 4.99 7.59 5.69
C ALA A 81 5.46 6.17 5.93
N ALA A 82 5.26 5.69 7.15
CA ALA A 82 5.54 4.31 7.50
C ALA A 82 4.28 3.74 8.14
N CYS A 83 3.90 2.54 7.72
CA CYS A 83 2.72 1.86 8.24
C CYS A 83 3.10 0.48 8.75
N HIS A 84 2.59 0.13 9.91
CA HIS A 84 2.64 -1.25 10.37
C HIS A 84 1.26 -1.85 10.14
N HIS A 85 1.20 -2.89 9.33
CA HIS A 85 -0.03 -3.62 9.03
C HIS A 85 0.06 -5.04 9.54
N ARG A 86 -1.06 -5.55 10.04
CA ARG A 86 -1.25 -6.97 10.22
C ARG A 86 -2.17 -7.44 9.10
N ASN A 87 -1.67 -8.33 8.29
CA ASN A 87 -2.42 -8.90 7.17
C ASN A 87 -3.05 -10.20 7.68
N ALA A 88 -4.26 -10.08 8.22
CA ALA A 88 -4.92 -11.18 8.92
C ALA A 88 -5.54 -12.15 7.91
N PHE A 89 -5.36 -13.45 8.15
CA PHE A 89 -5.94 -14.49 7.29
C PHE A 89 -7.45 -14.57 7.51
N ILE A 90 -8.21 -14.48 6.42
CA ILE A 90 -9.66 -14.64 6.48
C ILE A 90 -9.98 -16.14 6.57
N GLY A 91 -10.79 -16.51 7.57
CA GLY A 91 -11.20 -17.89 7.75
C GLY A 91 -10.16 -18.80 8.38
N ALA A 92 -9.05 -18.25 8.88
CA ALA A 92 -7.99 -18.99 9.56
C ALA A 92 -7.37 -18.12 10.62
N GLU A 93 -6.63 -18.73 11.54
CA GLU A 93 -5.89 -17.97 12.55
C GLU A 93 -4.60 -17.45 11.96
N GLY A 94 -4.09 -16.35 12.55
CA GLY A 94 -2.79 -15.82 12.20
C GLY A 94 -2.86 -14.76 11.15
N GLY A 95 -1.69 -14.33 10.73
CA GLY A 95 -1.52 -13.29 9.74
C GLY A 95 -0.05 -13.04 9.50
N ILE A 96 0.22 -12.07 8.65
CA ILE A 96 1.57 -11.66 8.29
C ILE A 96 1.73 -10.20 8.68
N GLU A 97 2.78 -9.90 9.46
CA GLU A 97 3.11 -8.53 9.83
C GLU A 97 3.97 -7.91 8.73
N THR A 98 3.63 -6.67 8.34
CA THR A 98 4.44 -5.93 7.38
C THR A 98 4.68 -4.52 7.86
N ILE A 99 5.84 -3.98 7.51
CA ILE A 99 6.11 -2.54 7.58
C ILE A 99 6.18 -2.06 6.15
N GLU A 100 5.45 -0.98 5.87
CA GLU A 100 5.41 -0.41 4.52
C GLU A 100 5.87 1.04 4.61
N VAL A 101 6.86 1.38 3.81
CA VAL A 101 7.41 2.74 3.77
C VAL A 101 7.04 3.36 2.44
N TYR A 102 6.37 4.50 2.51
CA TYR A 102 5.88 5.24 1.34
C TYR A 102 6.65 6.53 1.21
N ARG A 103 7.08 6.83 -0.01
CA ARG A 103 7.69 8.11 -0.33
C ARG A 103 6.93 8.74 -1.48
N PHE A 104 6.43 9.96 -1.23
CA PHE A 104 5.61 10.69 -2.18
C PHE A 104 6.43 11.83 -2.79
N GLU A 105 6.40 11.94 -4.12
CA GLU A 105 6.97 13.07 -4.84
C GLU A 105 5.89 13.59 -5.79
N ASP A 106 6.22 14.56 -6.60
CA ASP A 106 5.24 15.13 -7.52
C ASP A 106 4.82 14.07 -8.56
N GLY A 107 3.68 13.40 -8.29
CA GLY A 107 3.15 12.36 -9.16
C GLY A 107 3.89 11.03 -9.12
N LEU A 108 4.90 10.90 -8.24
CA LEU A 108 5.66 9.66 -8.11
C LEU A 108 5.43 9.08 -6.73
N LEU A 109 5.21 7.77 -6.67
CA LEU A 109 5.08 7.06 -5.40
C LEU A 109 6.04 5.88 -5.39
N SER A 110 6.83 5.79 -4.33
CA SER A 110 7.69 4.63 -4.08
C SER A 110 7.23 3.95 -2.80
N VAL A 111 7.07 2.64 -2.85
CA VAL A 111 6.64 1.84 -1.69
C VAL A 111 7.66 0.72 -1.48
N ARG A 112 8.09 0.57 -0.23
CA ARG A 112 8.97 -0.54 0.16
C ARG A 112 8.25 -1.37 1.21
N TYR A 113 8.17 -2.68 0.96
CA TYR A 113 7.55 -3.62 1.88
C TYR A 113 8.60 -4.42 2.62
N PHE A 114 8.52 -4.42 3.94
CA PHE A 114 9.32 -5.27 4.82
C PHE A 114 8.37 -6.29 5.41
N ILE A 115 8.60 -7.55 5.09
CA ILE A 115 7.74 -8.64 5.54
C ILE A 115 8.46 -9.37 6.67
N ALA A 116 7.77 -9.54 7.81
CA ALA A 116 8.34 -10.27 8.94
C ALA A 116 8.55 -11.73 8.54
N GLY A 117 9.77 -12.20 8.74
CA GLY A 117 10.15 -13.54 8.36
C GLY A 117 10.10 -14.54 9.48
#